data_e6f53ba5e45c21dff76790e2271d2e2e
#
_entry.id   e6f53ba5e45c21dff76790e2271d2e2e
#
_cell.length_a   1.000
_cell.length_b   1.000
_cell.length_c   1.000
_cell.angle_alpha   90.00
_cell.angle_beta   90.00
_cell.angle_gamma   90.00
#
_symmetry.space_group_name_H-M   'P 1'
#
loop_
_entity.id
_entity.type
_entity.pdbx_description
1 polymer ?
#
loop_
_entity_poly.entity_id
_entity_poly.type
_entity_poly.pdbx_seq_one_letter_code
_entity_poly.pdbx_strand_id
1 'polypeptide(L)'
;WHRIYRAVHRETLAGTVKRLRLQRAAADLAQTDLPVETIAQRSGYPNLQSFNRTFKAAYGLPPARYRKEGSHVAFETASTEGIPDMYEVTLKDVEAFDLVGVAHTGSYMEIGKAFETLYGTLFSRQLFRPDMEMIGIYLDDPELVPAEKLRSFACVSARGPMPAEAPLTPQHLDGGRYAVLRHKGPYADMPKAYHWLYGTWLPQSGRDIRDSLMFEKYLNNPREVAPTELLSEIYLPLK
;
A
#
# COMPACT_ATOMS: atom_id res chain seq x y z
N TRP A 1 27.39 1.85 -10.21
CA TRP A 1 25.99 1.44 -10.06
C TRP A 1 25.40 1.91 -8.73
N HIS A 2 26.03 1.69 -7.58
CA HIS A 2 25.49 2.11 -6.26
C HIS A 2 25.22 3.61 -6.12
N ARG A 3 26.09 4.47 -6.68
CA ARG A 3 25.90 5.93 -6.64
C ARG A 3 24.72 6.36 -7.51
N ILE A 4 24.57 5.74 -8.70
CA ILE A 4 23.45 6.01 -9.61
C ILE A 4 22.15 5.54 -8.98
N TYR A 5 22.12 4.32 -8.43
CA TYR A 5 20.96 3.79 -7.74
C TYR A 5 20.50 4.72 -6.60
N ARG A 6 21.44 5.17 -5.77
CA ARG A 6 21.13 6.10 -4.66
C ARG A 6 20.65 7.46 -5.14
N ALA A 7 21.18 7.97 -6.23
CA ALA A 7 20.76 9.24 -6.82
C ALA A 7 19.33 9.16 -7.37
N VAL A 8 18.99 8.05 -8.02
CA VAL A 8 17.66 7.82 -8.63
C VAL A 8 16.62 7.46 -7.57
N HIS A 9 16.97 6.54 -6.65
CA HIS A 9 16.00 5.95 -5.72
C HIS A 9 16.01 6.57 -4.32
N ARG A 10 16.88 7.55 -4.04
CA ARG A 10 17.08 8.21 -2.72
C ARG A 10 17.40 7.25 -1.57
N GLU A 11 17.59 5.97 -1.85
CA GLU A 11 18.02 4.96 -0.87
C GLU A 11 19.13 4.07 -1.45
N THR A 12 19.84 3.32 -0.59
CA THR A 12 20.83 2.35 -1.06
C THR A 12 20.14 1.07 -1.50
N LEU A 13 20.77 0.29 -2.38
CA LEU A 13 20.27 -1.04 -2.77
C LEU A 13 20.04 -1.95 -1.54
N ALA A 14 20.96 -1.92 -0.57
CA ALA A 14 20.81 -2.65 0.68
C ALA A 14 19.63 -2.14 1.52
N GLY A 15 19.37 -0.83 1.51
CA GLY A 15 18.20 -0.20 2.14
C GLY A 15 16.91 -0.68 1.51
N THR A 16 16.83 -0.67 0.17
CA THR A 16 15.68 -1.18 -0.59
C THR A 16 15.39 -2.64 -0.25
N VAL A 17 16.41 -3.51 -0.32
CA VAL A 17 16.26 -4.94 0.00
C VAL A 17 15.78 -5.13 1.44
N LYS A 18 16.35 -4.39 2.40
CA LYS A 18 15.95 -4.44 3.81
C LYS A 18 14.49 -4.03 3.97
N ARG A 19 14.08 -2.93 3.37
CA ARG A 19 12.70 -2.41 3.43
C ARG A 19 11.70 -3.41 2.87
N LEU A 20 11.94 -3.95 1.67
CA LEU A 20 11.06 -4.93 1.03
C LEU A 20 10.95 -6.24 1.84
N ARG A 21 12.06 -6.73 2.41
CA ARG A 21 12.05 -7.90 3.29
C ARG A 21 11.22 -7.67 4.55
N LEU A 22 11.33 -6.50 5.16
CA LEU A 22 10.55 -6.16 6.35
C LEU A 22 9.06 -5.96 6.03
N GLN A 23 8.71 -5.36 4.89
CA GLN A 23 7.32 -5.24 4.44
C GLN A 23 6.69 -6.62 4.25
N ARG A 24 7.40 -7.56 3.57
CA ARG A 24 6.93 -8.94 3.43
C ARG A 24 6.77 -9.62 4.79
N ALA A 25 7.74 -9.46 5.69
CA ALA A 25 7.66 -10.03 7.03
C ALA A 25 6.47 -9.49 7.82
N ALA A 26 6.17 -8.20 7.71
CA ALA A 26 5.00 -7.59 8.34
C ALA A 26 3.68 -8.16 7.79
N ALA A 27 3.61 -8.36 6.47
CA ALA A 27 2.47 -9.02 5.84
C ALA A 27 2.30 -10.47 6.32
N ASP A 28 3.37 -11.27 6.30
CA ASP A 28 3.35 -12.66 6.79
C ASP A 28 2.91 -12.71 8.28
N LEU A 29 3.37 -11.77 9.11
CA LEU A 29 2.96 -11.67 10.52
C LEU A 29 1.48 -11.32 10.70
N ALA A 30 0.94 -10.42 9.87
CA ALA A 30 -0.43 -9.95 9.97
C ALA A 30 -1.44 -10.92 9.37
N GLN A 31 -1.06 -11.69 8.33
CA GLN A 31 -1.96 -12.46 7.49
C GLN A 31 -1.79 -13.97 7.61
N THR A 32 -0.78 -14.46 8.36
CA THR A 32 -0.52 -15.91 8.49
C THR A 32 -0.18 -16.30 9.91
N ASP A 33 -0.38 -17.59 10.23
CA ASP A 33 0.02 -18.20 11.50
C ASP A 33 1.42 -18.82 11.47
N LEU A 34 2.23 -18.52 10.44
CA LEU A 34 3.59 -19.04 10.33
C LEU A 34 4.43 -18.69 11.57
N PRO A 35 5.23 -19.61 12.11
CA PRO A 35 6.16 -19.31 13.21
C PRO A 35 7.06 -18.10 12.88
N VAL A 36 7.31 -17.25 13.88
CA VAL A 36 8.14 -16.03 13.69
C VAL A 36 9.54 -16.37 13.18
N GLU A 37 10.10 -17.51 13.61
CA GLU A 37 11.37 -18.04 13.09
C GLU A 37 11.31 -18.33 11.59
N THR A 38 10.22 -18.94 11.14
CA THR A 38 10.00 -19.25 9.70
C THR A 38 9.91 -17.95 8.89
N ILE A 39 9.20 -16.96 9.41
CA ILE A 39 9.11 -15.63 8.76
C ILE A 39 10.48 -14.96 8.71
N ALA A 40 11.26 -15.01 9.78
CA ALA A 40 12.61 -14.45 9.80
C ALA A 40 13.50 -15.07 8.73
N GLN A 41 13.49 -16.41 8.63
CA GLN A 41 14.25 -17.16 7.61
C GLN A 41 13.82 -16.82 6.19
N ARG A 42 12.51 -16.83 5.90
CA ARG A 42 11.93 -16.45 4.60
C ARG A 42 12.25 -15.01 4.21
N SER A 43 12.40 -14.14 5.19
CA SER A 43 12.78 -12.74 5.00
C SER A 43 14.30 -12.54 4.91
N GLY A 44 15.08 -13.64 4.90
CA GLY A 44 16.53 -13.65 4.69
C GLY A 44 17.33 -13.14 5.88
N TYR A 45 16.83 -13.34 7.11
CA TYR A 45 17.57 -13.05 8.34
C TYR A 45 18.24 -14.33 8.86
N PRO A 46 19.53 -14.26 9.26
CA PRO A 46 20.31 -15.43 9.67
C PRO A 46 19.84 -16.01 11.01
N ASN A 47 19.20 -15.22 11.84
CA ASN A 47 18.67 -15.64 13.13
C ASN A 47 17.52 -14.72 13.60
N LEU A 48 16.72 -15.25 14.54
CA LEU A 48 15.56 -14.56 15.10
C LEU A 48 15.95 -13.26 15.83
N GLN A 49 17.11 -13.24 16.49
CA GLN A 49 17.54 -12.05 17.25
C GLN A 49 17.81 -10.85 16.33
N SER A 50 18.49 -11.05 15.21
CA SER A 50 18.76 -9.99 14.24
C SER A 50 17.46 -9.51 13.57
N PHE A 51 16.54 -10.44 13.27
CA PHE A 51 15.21 -10.14 12.77
C PHE A 51 14.42 -9.28 13.76
N ASN A 52 14.30 -9.73 15.02
CA ASN A 52 13.54 -9.03 16.07
C ASN A 52 14.06 -7.60 16.27
N ARG A 53 15.38 -7.40 16.33
CA ARG A 53 15.97 -6.07 16.48
C ARG A 53 15.66 -5.18 15.29
N THR A 54 15.82 -5.71 14.08
CA THR A 54 15.63 -4.93 12.84
C THR A 54 14.15 -4.61 12.61
N PHE A 55 13.27 -5.57 12.86
CA PHE A 55 11.83 -5.39 12.75
C PHE A 55 11.32 -4.37 13.77
N LYS A 56 11.70 -4.53 15.06
CA LYS A 56 11.34 -3.57 16.13
C LYS A 56 11.82 -2.15 15.81
N ALA A 57 13.02 -1.99 15.26
CA ALA A 57 13.54 -0.69 14.88
C ALA A 57 12.73 -0.01 13.75
N ALA A 58 12.12 -0.81 12.84
CA ALA A 58 11.32 -0.29 11.73
C ALA A 58 9.84 -0.08 12.09
N TYR A 59 9.25 -1.01 12.87
CA TYR A 59 7.81 -1.04 13.16
C TYR A 59 7.45 -0.65 14.59
N GLY A 60 8.43 -0.33 15.44
CA GLY A 60 8.20 0.06 16.84
C GLY A 60 7.92 -1.10 17.78
N LEU A 61 7.43 -2.23 17.30
CA LEU A 61 7.03 -3.41 18.07
C LEU A 61 7.85 -4.64 17.68
N PRO A 62 8.14 -5.56 18.61
CA PRO A 62 8.68 -6.87 18.27
C PRO A 62 7.71 -7.66 17.39
N PRO A 63 8.20 -8.57 16.50
CA PRO A 63 7.35 -9.33 15.57
C PRO A 63 6.17 -10.06 16.23
N ALA A 64 6.38 -10.72 17.37
CA ALA A 64 5.33 -11.44 18.06
C ALA A 64 4.23 -10.49 18.61
N ARG A 65 4.61 -9.31 19.10
CA ARG A 65 3.66 -8.27 19.52
C ARG A 65 2.95 -7.66 18.33
N TYR A 66 3.66 -7.37 17.25
CA TYR A 66 3.09 -6.86 16.01
C TYR A 66 2.00 -7.81 15.47
N ARG A 67 2.23 -9.13 15.48
CA ARG A 67 1.21 -10.13 15.12
C ARG A 67 -0.05 -10.02 15.96
N LYS A 68 0.12 -9.89 17.28
CA LYS A 68 -1.00 -9.88 18.25
C LYS A 68 -1.75 -8.56 18.25
N GLU A 69 -1.03 -7.46 18.19
CA GLU A 69 -1.56 -6.11 18.46
C GLU A 69 -1.61 -5.25 17.19
N GLY A 70 -0.73 -5.52 16.19
CA GLY A 70 -0.51 -4.63 15.05
C GLY A 70 -0.01 -3.26 15.48
N SER A 71 -0.10 -2.27 14.61
CA SER A 71 0.15 -0.86 14.95
C SER A 71 -1.08 -0.15 15.55
N HIS A 72 -2.15 -0.91 15.87
CA HIS A 72 -3.46 -0.38 16.27
C HIS A 72 -3.55 0.03 17.73
N VAL A 73 -2.59 -0.29 18.58
CA VAL A 73 -2.64 -0.01 20.03
C VAL A 73 -2.87 1.49 20.34
N ALA A 74 -2.57 2.37 19.41
CA ALA A 74 -2.83 3.80 19.61
C ALA A 74 -4.30 4.22 19.45
N PHE A 75 -5.18 3.34 18.92
CA PHE A 75 -6.59 3.65 18.67
C PHE A 75 -7.57 3.00 19.66
N GLU A 76 -7.17 2.03 20.48
CA GLU A 76 -8.05 1.37 21.43
C GLU A 76 -8.40 2.20 22.69
N THR A 77 -7.75 3.35 22.91
CA THR A 77 -7.93 4.14 24.12
C THR A 77 -8.92 5.30 24.02
N ALA A 78 -9.60 5.47 22.91
CA ALA A 78 -10.58 6.55 22.76
C ALA A 78 -11.90 6.05 22.16
N SER A 79 -12.70 5.30 22.91
CA SER A 79 -14.17 5.41 22.82
C SER A 79 -14.89 4.49 23.79
N THR A 80 -15.47 5.13 24.76
CA THR A 80 -16.67 4.67 25.44
C THR A 80 -17.84 5.45 24.81
N GLU A 81 -18.85 4.72 24.31
CA GLU A 81 -20.11 5.22 23.77
C GLU A 81 -20.09 5.64 22.28
N GLY A 82 -20.63 4.75 21.44
CA GLY A 82 -20.80 4.94 20.01
C GLY A 82 -19.73 4.17 19.21
N ILE A 83 -20.11 3.64 18.07
CA ILE A 83 -19.19 2.90 17.18
C ILE A 83 -17.95 3.76 16.97
N PRO A 84 -16.74 3.26 17.28
CA PRO A 84 -15.54 4.07 17.14
C PRO A 84 -15.37 4.46 15.66
N ASP A 85 -15.25 5.74 15.35
CA ASP A 85 -14.66 6.21 14.11
C ASP A 85 -13.19 5.79 14.11
N MET A 86 -12.96 4.51 13.78
CA MET A 86 -11.61 3.92 13.76
C MET A 86 -10.76 4.59 12.67
N TYR A 87 -11.41 5.10 11.62
CA TYR A 87 -10.77 5.79 10.49
C TYR A 87 -11.56 7.04 10.10
N GLU A 88 -10.83 8.06 9.68
CA GLU A 88 -11.42 9.25 9.09
C GLU A 88 -11.90 8.93 7.66
N VAL A 89 -13.20 9.12 7.39
CA VAL A 89 -13.78 9.01 6.05
C VAL A 89 -14.36 10.34 5.63
N THR A 90 -13.89 10.87 4.52
CA THR A 90 -14.41 12.10 3.89
C THR A 90 -15.09 11.77 2.56
N LEU A 91 -16.09 12.57 2.19
CA LEU A 91 -16.74 12.47 0.88
C LEU A 91 -16.09 13.47 -0.07
N LYS A 92 -15.59 13.01 -1.21
CA LYS A 92 -14.96 13.86 -2.22
C LYS A 92 -15.62 13.63 -3.57
N ASP A 93 -15.83 14.71 -4.31
CA ASP A 93 -16.10 14.65 -5.74
C ASP A 93 -14.74 14.70 -6.47
N VAL A 94 -14.46 13.69 -7.27
CA VAL A 94 -13.20 13.51 -7.98
C VAL A 94 -13.47 13.68 -9.47
N GLU A 95 -12.66 14.46 -10.17
CA GLU A 95 -12.70 14.51 -11.62
C GLU A 95 -12.11 13.22 -12.22
N ALA A 96 -12.61 12.82 -13.39
CA ALA A 96 -12.01 11.71 -14.11
C ALA A 96 -10.57 12.06 -14.52
N PHE A 97 -9.65 11.10 -14.44
CA PHE A 97 -8.26 11.35 -14.80
C PHE A 97 -7.55 10.10 -15.35
N ASP A 98 -6.56 10.36 -16.17
CA ASP A 98 -5.74 9.34 -16.78
C ASP A 98 -4.50 9.03 -15.95
N LEU A 99 -4.04 7.79 -16.05
CA LEU A 99 -2.90 7.25 -15.38
C LEU A 99 -2.01 6.51 -16.37
N VAL A 100 -0.75 6.34 -16.01
CA VAL A 100 0.12 5.36 -16.64
C VAL A 100 0.65 4.43 -15.56
N GLY A 101 0.65 3.14 -15.83
CA GLY A 101 1.01 2.15 -14.84
C GLY A 101 1.72 0.93 -15.39
N VAL A 102 2.21 0.10 -14.48
CA VAL A 102 2.79 -1.21 -14.74
C VAL A 102 1.91 -2.27 -14.08
N ALA A 103 1.50 -3.26 -14.85
CA ALA A 103 0.70 -4.38 -14.36
C ALA A 103 1.52 -5.23 -13.38
N HIS A 104 0.85 -5.70 -12.32
CA HIS A 104 1.39 -6.65 -11.36
C HIS A 104 0.44 -7.83 -11.19
N THR A 105 0.99 -9.04 -11.16
CA THR A 105 0.28 -10.25 -10.78
C THR A 105 1.00 -10.90 -9.62
N GLY A 106 0.28 -11.24 -8.57
CA GLY A 106 0.83 -11.79 -7.34
C GLY A 106 0.35 -11.03 -6.10
N SER A 107 0.89 -11.38 -4.94
CA SER A 107 0.53 -10.75 -3.67
C SER A 107 0.58 -9.21 -3.77
N TYR A 108 -0.46 -8.54 -3.31
CA TYR A 108 -0.53 -7.07 -3.25
C TYR A 108 0.60 -6.45 -2.41
N MET A 109 1.15 -7.21 -1.45
CA MET A 109 2.32 -6.79 -0.68
C MET A 109 3.62 -6.73 -1.51
N GLU A 110 3.62 -7.29 -2.71
CA GLU A 110 4.74 -7.27 -3.65
C GLU A 110 4.60 -6.22 -4.77
N ILE A 111 3.52 -5.44 -4.79
CA ILE A 111 3.28 -4.37 -5.79
C ILE A 111 4.43 -3.35 -5.86
N GLY A 112 5.22 -3.25 -4.80
CA GLY A 112 6.43 -2.43 -4.79
C GLY A 112 7.41 -2.72 -5.92
N LYS A 113 7.44 -3.97 -6.44
CA LYS A 113 8.25 -4.36 -7.60
C LYS A 113 7.77 -3.67 -8.89
N ALA A 114 6.44 -3.57 -9.05
CA ALA A 114 5.84 -2.87 -10.18
C ALA A 114 6.08 -1.35 -10.10
N PHE A 115 6.01 -0.77 -8.90
CA PHE A 115 6.40 0.64 -8.70
C PHE A 115 7.87 0.88 -9.01
N GLU A 116 8.78 -0.02 -8.66
CA GLU A 116 10.20 0.10 -9.04
C GLU A 116 10.40 0.07 -10.56
N THR A 117 9.70 -0.83 -11.25
CA THR A 117 9.71 -0.90 -12.71
C THR A 117 9.12 0.38 -13.32
N LEU A 118 7.99 0.86 -12.79
CA LEU A 118 7.33 2.09 -13.24
C LEU A 118 8.29 3.30 -13.14
N TYR A 119 8.80 3.56 -11.94
CA TYR A 119 9.71 4.71 -11.73
C TYR A 119 11.02 4.56 -12.51
N GLY A 120 11.61 3.37 -12.58
CA GLY A 120 12.79 3.11 -13.40
C GLY A 120 12.55 3.42 -14.87
N THR A 121 11.37 3.06 -15.40
CA THR A 121 10.98 3.36 -16.79
C THR A 121 10.74 4.85 -17.00
N LEU A 122 10.01 5.50 -16.09
CA LEU A 122 9.75 6.96 -16.19
C LEU A 122 11.04 7.77 -16.15
N PHE A 123 12.00 7.41 -15.28
CA PHE A 123 13.29 8.08 -15.20
C PHE A 123 14.16 7.83 -16.45
N SER A 124 14.27 6.58 -16.91
CA SER A 124 15.09 6.23 -18.07
C SER A 124 14.59 6.88 -19.37
N ARG A 125 13.28 7.11 -19.47
CA ARG A 125 12.63 7.77 -20.62
C ARG A 125 12.43 9.27 -20.45
N GLN A 126 12.91 9.86 -19.34
CA GLN A 126 12.75 11.28 -19.01
C GLN A 126 11.27 11.73 -18.92
N LEU A 127 10.39 10.84 -18.50
CA LEU A 127 8.95 11.07 -18.37
C LEU A 127 8.52 11.42 -16.94
N PHE A 128 9.42 11.26 -15.96
CA PHE A 128 9.13 11.55 -14.56
C PHE A 128 8.87 13.04 -14.34
N ARG A 129 7.84 13.33 -13.57
CA ARG A 129 7.51 14.69 -13.11
C ARG A 129 7.27 14.69 -11.60
N PRO A 130 7.72 15.72 -10.85
CA PRO A 130 7.58 15.78 -9.40
C PRO A 130 6.12 15.87 -8.89
N ASP A 131 5.19 16.29 -9.75
CA ASP A 131 3.76 16.45 -9.45
C ASP A 131 2.95 15.17 -9.66
N MET A 132 3.59 14.07 -10.08
CA MET A 132 2.94 12.78 -10.25
C MET A 132 2.54 12.18 -8.90
N GLU A 133 1.27 11.79 -8.80
CA GLU A 133 0.73 11.11 -7.63
C GLU A 133 0.87 9.61 -7.78
N MET A 134 1.24 8.94 -6.69
CA MET A 134 1.44 7.50 -6.63
C MET A 134 0.11 6.81 -6.32
N ILE A 135 -0.34 5.92 -7.21
CA ILE A 135 -1.67 5.30 -7.16
C ILE A 135 -1.56 3.79 -7.36
N GLY A 136 -2.26 3.02 -6.54
CA GLY A 136 -2.46 1.58 -6.70
C GLY A 136 -3.88 1.28 -7.12
N ILE A 137 -4.07 0.45 -8.16
CA ILE A 137 -5.37 -0.10 -8.55
C ILE A 137 -5.36 -1.58 -8.24
N TYR A 138 -6.37 -2.07 -7.52
CA TYR A 138 -6.49 -3.44 -7.06
C TYR A 138 -7.78 -4.04 -7.61
N LEU A 139 -7.65 -5.09 -8.43
CA LEU A 139 -8.74 -5.60 -9.25
C LEU A 139 -9.49 -6.78 -8.64
N ASP A 140 -8.85 -7.47 -7.70
CA ASP A 140 -9.36 -8.71 -7.15
C ASP A 140 -9.51 -8.63 -5.63
N ASP A 141 -10.46 -9.37 -5.10
CA ASP A 141 -10.60 -9.56 -3.65
C ASP A 141 -9.58 -10.60 -3.17
N PRO A 142 -8.63 -10.23 -2.28
CA PRO A 142 -7.60 -11.14 -1.80
C PRO A 142 -8.15 -12.25 -0.89
N GLU A 143 -9.40 -12.18 -0.43
CA GLU A 143 -10.05 -13.26 0.30
C GLU A 143 -10.65 -14.31 -0.62
N LEU A 144 -10.96 -13.97 -1.87
CA LEU A 144 -11.58 -14.84 -2.86
C LEU A 144 -10.60 -15.37 -3.90
N VAL A 145 -9.53 -14.64 -4.19
CA VAL A 145 -8.55 -14.96 -5.23
C VAL A 145 -7.23 -15.36 -4.60
N PRO A 146 -6.63 -16.52 -4.99
CA PRO A 146 -5.31 -16.92 -4.51
C PRO A 146 -4.24 -15.84 -4.78
N ALA A 147 -3.33 -15.65 -3.81
CA ALA A 147 -2.37 -14.55 -3.81
C ALA A 147 -1.52 -14.47 -5.10
N GLU A 148 -1.17 -15.61 -5.68
CA GLU A 148 -0.40 -15.69 -6.93
C GLU A 148 -1.18 -15.26 -8.20
N LYS A 149 -2.50 -15.11 -8.09
CA LYS A 149 -3.39 -14.71 -9.19
C LYS A 149 -3.96 -13.30 -9.04
N LEU A 150 -3.73 -12.65 -7.91
CA LEU A 150 -4.19 -11.29 -7.67
C LEU A 150 -3.60 -10.32 -8.70
N ARG A 151 -4.45 -9.45 -9.25
CA ARG A 151 -4.09 -8.48 -10.28
C ARG A 151 -4.16 -7.06 -9.73
N SER A 152 -3.16 -6.28 -10.04
CA SER A 152 -3.09 -4.86 -9.66
C SER A 152 -2.28 -4.06 -10.67
N PHE A 153 -2.34 -2.74 -10.56
CA PHE A 153 -1.49 -1.82 -11.30
C PHE A 153 -0.80 -0.85 -10.33
N ALA A 154 0.50 -0.72 -10.49
CA ALA A 154 1.27 0.37 -9.91
C ALA A 154 1.23 1.54 -10.89
N CYS A 155 0.60 2.65 -10.52
CA CYS A 155 0.34 3.78 -11.41
C CYS A 155 0.90 5.09 -10.88
N VAL A 156 1.06 6.05 -11.79
CA VAL A 156 1.18 7.48 -11.48
C VAL A 156 0.15 8.27 -12.25
N SER A 157 -0.31 9.39 -11.67
CA SER A 157 -1.20 10.32 -12.36
C SER A 157 -0.50 10.95 -13.56
N ALA A 158 -1.22 11.04 -14.69
CA ALA A 158 -0.73 11.62 -15.91
C ALA A 158 -1.49 12.91 -16.23
N ARG A 159 -0.80 14.05 -16.22
CA ARG A 159 -1.35 15.30 -16.75
C ARG A 159 -0.97 15.40 -18.24
N GLY A 160 -1.93 15.07 -19.12
CA GLY A 160 -1.74 15.00 -20.56
C GLY A 160 -1.27 13.62 -21.05
N PRO A 161 -1.14 13.47 -22.36
CA PRO A 161 -0.81 12.19 -22.98
C PRO A 161 0.57 11.68 -22.52
N MET A 162 0.61 10.42 -22.12
CA MET A 162 1.83 9.69 -21.77
C MET A 162 2.07 8.59 -22.79
N PRO A 163 3.33 8.34 -23.18
CA PRO A 163 3.66 7.22 -24.07
C PRO A 163 3.23 5.89 -23.43
N ALA A 164 2.42 5.12 -24.12
CA ALA A 164 1.90 3.81 -23.68
C ALA A 164 2.72 2.65 -24.28
N GLU A 165 4.05 2.75 -24.24
CA GLU A 165 4.94 1.67 -24.68
C GLU A 165 5.31 0.77 -23.50
N ALA A 166 5.29 -0.54 -23.71
CA ALA A 166 5.65 -1.52 -22.68
C ALA A 166 6.95 -1.15 -21.93
N PRO A 167 6.99 -1.30 -20.59
CA PRO A 167 6.00 -1.92 -19.72
C PRO A 167 4.85 -0.99 -19.27
N LEU A 168 4.80 0.25 -19.77
CA LEU A 168 3.78 1.22 -19.40
C LEU A 168 2.45 0.92 -20.09
N THR A 169 1.37 0.91 -19.31
CA THR A 169 0.00 0.69 -19.76
C THR A 169 -0.87 1.87 -19.32
N PRO A 170 -1.65 2.49 -20.23
CA PRO A 170 -2.59 3.54 -19.85
C PRO A 170 -3.71 2.95 -19.01
N GLN A 171 -4.13 3.69 -18.00
CA GLN A 171 -5.27 3.41 -17.14
C GLN A 171 -6.14 4.65 -17.04
N HIS A 172 -7.41 4.47 -16.73
CA HIS A 172 -8.37 5.56 -16.53
C HIS A 172 -9.16 5.32 -15.25
N LEU A 173 -9.37 6.38 -14.48
CA LEU A 173 -10.24 6.38 -13.31
C LEU A 173 -11.41 7.34 -13.55
N ASP A 174 -12.61 6.81 -13.38
CA ASP A 174 -13.84 7.57 -13.57
C ASP A 174 -13.96 8.65 -12.50
N GLY A 175 -14.44 9.81 -12.90
CA GLY A 175 -14.86 10.84 -11.99
C GLY A 175 -16.12 10.46 -11.22
N GLY A 176 -16.47 11.22 -10.20
CA GLY A 176 -17.71 11.08 -9.42
C GLY A 176 -17.47 11.14 -7.92
N ARG A 177 -18.49 10.70 -7.16
CA ARG A 177 -18.46 10.71 -5.70
C ARG A 177 -17.67 9.54 -5.17
N TYR A 178 -16.77 9.81 -4.22
CA TYR A 178 -15.97 8.80 -3.51
C TYR A 178 -16.07 8.99 -2.00
N ALA A 179 -16.10 7.86 -1.28
CA ALA A 179 -15.71 7.84 0.13
C ALA A 179 -14.20 7.65 0.19
N VAL A 180 -13.53 8.54 0.90
CA VAL A 180 -12.07 8.54 1.01
C VAL A 180 -11.69 8.27 2.45
N LEU A 181 -11.19 7.06 2.71
CA LEU A 181 -10.70 6.66 4.02
C LEU A 181 -9.21 6.98 4.11
N ARG A 182 -8.81 7.70 5.16
CA ARG A 182 -7.41 7.99 5.45
C ARG A 182 -6.82 6.92 6.37
N HIS A 183 -5.74 6.28 5.92
CA HIS A 183 -4.99 5.29 6.67
C HIS A 183 -3.59 5.81 7.01
N LYS A 184 -3.22 5.70 8.29
CA LYS A 184 -1.84 5.92 8.76
C LYS A 184 -1.30 4.62 9.33
N GLY A 185 -0.21 4.13 8.77
CA GLY A 185 0.46 2.92 9.24
C GLY A 185 0.98 2.03 8.13
N PRO A 186 1.51 0.85 8.49
CA PRO A 186 2.05 -0.10 7.53
C PRO A 186 1.01 -0.58 6.52
N TYR A 187 1.42 -0.82 5.28
CA TYR A 187 0.55 -1.39 4.25
C TYR A 187 -0.02 -2.78 4.64
N ALA A 188 0.70 -3.54 5.48
CA ALA A 188 0.22 -4.82 6.01
C ALA A 188 -1.04 -4.70 6.88
N ASP A 189 -1.34 -3.53 7.41
CA ASP A 189 -2.53 -3.25 8.21
C ASP A 189 -3.73 -2.74 7.39
N MET A 190 -3.54 -2.45 6.09
CA MET A 190 -4.61 -1.96 5.21
C MET A 190 -5.81 -2.90 5.10
N PRO A 191 -5.69 -4.25 5.11
CA PRO A 191 -6.85 -5.14 5.13
C PRO A 191 -7.86 -4.81 6.22
N LYS A 192 -7.41 -4.36 7.40
CA LYS A 192 -8.31 -3.94 8.48
C LYS A 192 -9.07 -2.66 8.16
N ALA A 193 -8.43 -1.71 7.48
CA ALA A 193 -9.09 -0.50 7.00
C ALA A 193 -10.18 -0.83 5.96
N TYR A 194 -9.91 -1.77 5.08
CA TYR A 194 -10.88 -2.29 4.12
C TYR A 194 -12.06 -2.99 4.80
N HIS A 195 -11.79 -3.91 5.74
CA HIS A 195 -12.85 -4.60 6.49
C HIS A 195 -13.73 -3.61 7.24
N TRP A 196 -13.16 -2.59 7.87
CA TRP A 196 -13.93 -1.56 8.55
C TRP A 196 -14.73 -0.70 7.57
N LEU A 197 -14.14 -0.31 6.43
CA LEU A 197 -14.81 0.51 5.41
C LEU A 197 -16.06 -0.21 4.84
N TYR A 198 -15.92 -1.49 4.47
CA TYR A 198 -17.00 -2.30 3.91
C TYR A 198 -17.96 -2.85 4.96
N GLY A 199 -17.44 -3.33 6.10
CA GLY A 199 -18.24 -4.04 7.11
C GLY A 199 -18.89 -3.12 8.14
N THR A 200 -18.36 -1.91 8.34
CA THR A 200 -18.86 -0.99 9.37
C THR A 200 -19.35 0.32 8.77
N TRP A 201 -18.46 1.06 8.11
CA TRP A 201 -18.80 2.39 7.63
C TRP A 201 -19.86 2.38 6.51
N LEU A 202 -19.67 1.55 5.48
CA LEU A 202 -20.57 1.52 4.32
C LEU A 202 -22.03 1.19 4.70
N PRO A 203 -22.32 0.13 5.49
CA PRO A 203 -23.70 -0.18 5.91
C PRO A 203 -24.35 0.94 6.71
N GLN A 204 -23.57 1.67 7.52
CA GLN A 204 -24.10 2.76 8.36
C GLN A 204 -24.23 4.07 7.61
N SER A 205 -23.47 4.26 6.54
CA SER A 205 -23.50 5.46 5.73
C SER A 205 -24.79 5.63 4.91
N GLY A 206 -25.57 4.54 4.74
CA GLY A 206 -26.76 4.51 3.88
C GLY A 206 -26.43 4.72 2.39
N ARG A 207 -25.21 4.45 1.97
CA ARG A 207 -24.74 4.68 0.60
C ARG A 207 -24.52 3.38 -0.14
N ASP A 208 -24.61 3.46 -1.46
CA ASP A 208 -24.34 2.36 -2.37
C ASP A 208 -23.02 2.55 -3.12
N ILE A 209 -22.33 1.43 -3.37
CA ILE A 209 -21.15 1.41 -4.22
C ILE A 209 -21.56 1.56 -5.69
N ARG A 210 -20.80 2.35 -6.44
CA ARG A 210 -20.87 2.42 -7.89
C ARG A 210 -19.95 1.37 -8.50
N ASP A 211 -20.38 0.77 -9.62
CA ASP A 211 -19.54 -0.14 -10.41
C ASP A 211 -18.45 0.65 -11.16
N SER A 212 -17.37 0.92 -10.48
CA SER A 212 -16.19 1.63 -10.97
C SER A 212 -14.97 1.19 -10.18
N LEU A 213 -13.77 1.42 -10.70
CA LEU A 213 -12.54 1.03 -10.04
C LEU A 213 -12.35 1.79 -8.73
N MET A 214 -12.03 1.06 -7.68
CA MET A 214 -11.47 1.62 -6.47
C MET A 214 -9.94 1.72 -6.60
N PHE A 215 -9.36 2.66 -5.87
CA PHE A 215 -7.93 2.87 -5.91
C PHE A 215 -7.38 3.37 -4.58
N GLU A 216 -6.09 3.21 -4.41
CA GLU A 216 -5.33 3.78 -3.29
C GLU A 216 -4.42 4.90 -3.79
N LYS A 217 -4.35 5.99 -3.03
CA LYS A 217 -3.40 7.07 -3.24
C LYS A 217 -2.39 7.08 -2.09
N TYR A 218 -1.11 7.01 -2.43
CA TYR A 218 -0.02 7.01 -1.46
C TYR A 218 0.49 8.44 -1.29
N LEU A 219 0.35 8.97 -0.07
CA LEU A 219 0.58 10.39 0.20
C LEU A 219 2.03 10.71 0.57
N ASN A 220 2.79 9.69 0.96
CA ASN A 220 4.21 9.83 1.24
C ASN A 220 5.01 8.63 0.74
N ASN A 221 6.33 8.81 0.69
CA ASN A 221 7.23 7.83 0.08
C ASN A 221 7.72 6.83 1.14
N PRO A 222 7.50 5.50 0.96
CA PRO A 222 7.97 4.48 1.90
C PRO A 222 9.50 4.39 2.01
N ARG A 223 10.24 5.09 1.17
CA ARG A 223 11.70 5.20 1.24
C ARG A 223 12.18 6.32 2.17
N GLU A 224 11.29 7.26 2.49
CA GLU A 224 11.61 8.49 3.24
C GLU A 224 11.06 8.47 4.67
N VAL A 225 10.01 7.66 4.92
CA VAL A 225 9.35 7.60 6.22
C VAL A 225 9.38 6.20 6.81
N ALA A 226 9.22 6.09 8.14
CA ALA A 226 9.05 4.80 8.80
C ALA A 226 7.70 4.16 8.39
N PRO A 227 7.58 2.84 8.40
CA PRO A 227 6.31 2.16 8.06
C PRO A 227 5.11 2.65 8.87
N THR A 228 5.30 2.99 10.15
CA THR A 228 4.27 3.55 11.05
C THR A 228 3.80 4.95 10.67
N GLU A 229 4.58 5.67 9.86
CA GLU A 229 4.28 7.02 9.39
C GLU A 229 3.79 7.07 7.93
N LEU A 230 3.59 5.90 7.31
CA LEU A 230 3.01 5.82 5.98
C LEU A 230 1.57 6.36 5.99
N LEU A 231 1.25 7.14 4.97
CA LEU A 231 -0.06 7.73 4.78
C LEU A 231 -0.62 7.29 3.43
N SER A 232 -1.84 6.76 3.46
CA SER A 232 -2.57 6.34 2.27
C SER A 232 -4.01 6.83 2.35
N GLU A 233 -4.64 7.00 1.21
CA GLU A 233 -6.08 7.21 1.08
C GLU A 233 -6.68 6.08 0.24
N ILE A 234 -7.76 5.46 0.71
CA ILE A 234 -8.53 4.45 -0.01
C ILE A 234 -9.76 5.14 -0.59
N TYR A 235 -9.92 5.10 -1.90
CA TYR A 235 -11.02 5.71 -2.64
C TYR A 235 -12.05 4.66 -3.03
N LEU A 236 -13.21 4.66 -2.36
CA LEU A 236 -14.35 3.79 -2.64
C LEU A 236 -15.38 4.57 -3.47
N PRO A 237 -15.67 4.14 -4.73
CA PRO A 237 -16.63 4.84 -5.60
C PRO A 237 -18.06 4.67 -5.08
N LEU A 238 -18.82 5.77 -5.02
CA LEU A 238 -20.21 5.82 -4.57
C LEU A 238 -21.16 6.23 -5.71
N LYS A 239 -22.43 5.77 -5.59
CA LYS A 239 -23.52 6.24 -6.45
C LYS A 239 -23.91 7.67 -6.14
#